data_0e9e24ddbbda0fc2dd0202b3f9e79e2b
#
_entry.id   0e9e24ddbbda0fc2dd0202b3f9e79e2b
#
_cell.length_a   1.000
_cell.length_b   1.000
_cell.length_c   1.000
_cell.angle_alpha   90.00
_cell.angle_beta   90.00
_cell.angle_gamma   90.00
#
_symmetry.space_group_name_H-M   'P 1'
#
loop_
_entity.id
_entity.type
_entity.pdbx_description
1 polymer ?
#
loop_
_entity_poly.entity_id
_entity_poly.type
_entity_poly.pdbx_seq_one_letter_code
_entity_poly.pdbx_strand_id
1 'polypeptide(L)'
;MALTQFNQFDPKLAGLEGNMQAEPRVFAHDAATVVIGAINNSDSNHGLKMTSGGTGYTVDDVLTAAGSATGTLATITVTAISGGGATGPVSNYTMSNVGTGYLVGDNLTVTGGTGANDATFDVTNIDIPNTQRRGCCLYIGNSGDVEVIMESGNTAIFVGAATGAFLPILVKRVVLANTTATNILALY
;
A
#
# COMPACT_ATOMS: atom_id res chain seq x y z
N MET A 1 -9.30 12.79 42.91
CA MET A 1 -9.32 11.36 42.55
C MET A 1 -8.53 11.24 41.27
N ALA A 2 -7.41 10.60 41.31
CA ALA A 2 -6.44 10.65 40.22
C ALA A 2 -6.97 9.91 39.00
N LEU A 3 -6.68 10.44 37.85
CA LEU A 3 -6.93 9.85 36.52
C LEU A 3 -6.21 8.50 36.29
N THR A 4 -5.66 7.94 37.35
CA THR A 4 -4.97 6.65 37.37
C THR A 4 -5.87 5.46 37.01
N GLN A 5 -7.18 5.61 37.06
CA GLN A 5 -8.08 4.53 36.66
C GLN A 5 -8.20 4.34 35.14
N PHE A 6 -7.92 5.36 34.35
CA PHE A 6 -7.89 5.21 32.90
C PHE A 6 -6.59 4.60 32.40
N ASN A 7 -5.55 4.63 33.24
CA ASN A 7 -4.24 4.06 32.92
C ASN A 7 -4.00 2.74 33.64
N GLN A 8 -5.03 2.18 34.31
CA GLN A 8 -4.88 0.85 34.90
C GLN A 8 -4.96 -0.17 33.79
N PHE A 9 -3.80 -0.68 33.44
CA PHE A 9 -3.68 -1.95 32.77
C PHE A 9 -4.50 -3.00 33.54
N ASP A 10 -5.20 -3.85 32.81
CA ASP A 10 -5.75 -5.05 33.39
C ASP A 10 -4.64 -5.72 34.24
N PRO A 11 -4.85 -5.91 35.55
CA PRO A 11 -3.84 -6.55 36.41
C PRO A 11 -3.41 -7.93 35.92
N LYS A 12 -4.22 -8.56 35.06
CA LYS A 12 -3.86 -9.81 34.39
C LYS A 12 -2.73 -9.65 33.37
N LEU A 13 -2.46 -8.44 32.91
CA LEU A 13 -1.36 -8.14 32.03
C LEU A 13 -0.11 -7.69 32.75
N ALA A 14 -0.19 -7.41 34.05
CA ALA A 14 0.94 -7.03 34.89
C ALA A 14 2.02 -8.13 35.03
N GLY A 15 1.69 -9.38 34.69
CA GLY A 15 2.66 -10.48 34.61
C GLY A 15 3.41 -10.60 33.27
N LEU A 16 3.16 -9.72 32.32
CA LEU A 16 3.86 -9.66 31.03
C LEU A 16 4.93 -8.57 31.02
N GLU A 17 5.62 -8.43 32.10
CA GLU A 17 6.48 -7.32 32.54
C GLU A 17 7.72 -7.08 31.68
N GLY A 18 7.82 -7.41 30.51
CA GLY A 18 9.03 -7.05 29.73
C GLY A 18 8.79 -5.97 28.67
N ASN A 19 7.57 -5.85 28.19
CA ASN A 19 7.30 -5.04 26.98
C ASN A 19 6.04 -4.16 27.05
N MET A 20 5.43 -4.02 28.21
CA MET A 20 4.16 -3.29 28.34
C MET A 20 4.31 -1.91 28.98
N GLN A 21 5.42 -1.27 28.78
CA GLN A 21 5.54 0.17 29.04
C GLN A 21 4.95 1.03 27.91
N ALA A 22 4.14 0.43 27.06
CA ALA A 22 3.31 1.22 26.19
C ALA A 22 2.24 1.88 27.06
N GLU A 23 2.44 3.14 27.39
CA GLU A 23 1.39 3.96 27.98
C GLU A 23 0.12 3.79 27.15
N PRO A 24 -1.07 3.61 27.79
CA PRO A 24 -2.31 3.52 27.05
C PRO A 24 -2.47 4.80 26.24
N ARG A 25 -2.37 4.68 24.95
CA ARG A 25 -2.49 5.81 24.04
C ARG A 25 -3.97 6.13 23.87
N VAL A 26 -4.40 7.18 24.52
CA VAL A 26 -5.78 7.69 24.38
C VAL A 26 -5.92 8.48 23.09
N PHE A 27 -4.82 9.05 22.61
CA PHE A 27 -4.77 9.82 21.36
C PHE A 27 -3.67 9.28 20.46
N ALA A 28 -3.81 9.58 19.18
CA ALA A 28 -2.78 9.27 18.22
C ALA A 28 -1.46 9.97 18.61
N HIS A 29 -0.38 9.23 18.54
CA HIS A 29 0.95 9.69 18.86
C HIS A 29 1.70 10.16 17.62
N ASP A 30 1.29 9.67 16.46
CA ASP A 30 1.91 9.97 15.17
C ASP A 30 0.85 9.90 14.06
N ALA A 31 1.21 10.36 12.87
CA ALA A 31 0.35 10.34 11.69
C ALA A 31 1.14 9.97 10.44
N ALA A 32 0.52 9.20 9.56
CA ALA A 32 1.06 8.91 8.24
C ALA A 32 -0.01 9.04 7.16
N THR A 33 0.39 9.53 5.99
CA THR A 33 -0.49 9.55 4.82
C THR A 33 -0.86 8.13 4.43
N VAL A 34 -2.16 7.89 4.24
CA VAL A 34 -2.66 6.62 3.73
C VAL A 34 -2.34 6.52 2.24
N VAL A 35 -1.59 5.50 1.87
CA VAL A 35 -1.29 5.18 0.47
C VAL A 35 -2.33 4.16 0.01
N ILE A 36 -3.07 4.49 -1.04
CA ILE A 36 -4.16 3.67 -1.55
C ILE A 36 -3.79 3.10 -2.91
N GLY A 37 -4.03 1.80 -3.12
CA GLY A 37 -3.77 1.12 -4.38
C GLY A 37 -2.28 1.06 -4.75
N ALA A 38 -1.38 1.01 -3.78
CA ALA A 38 0.03 0.71 -4.02
C ALA A 38 0.21 -0.77 -4.34
N ILE A 39 1.04 -1.08 -5.34
CA ILE A 39 1.36 -2.46 -5.66
C ILE A 39 2.12 -3.09 -4.49
N ASN A 40 1.71 -4.28 -4.06
CA ASN A 40 2.35 -4.95 -2.94
C ASN A 40 3.74 -5.47 -3.35
N ASN A 41 4.78 -4.92 -2.74
CA ASN A 41 6.17 -5.31 -2.96
C ASN A 41 6.75 -6.12 -1.78
N SER A 42 5.91 -6.63 -0.88
CA SER A 42 6.37 -7.31 0.34
C SER A 42 6.64 -8.81 0.16
N ASP A 43 6.21 -9.38 -0.95
CA ASP A 43 6.42 -10.80 -1.27
C ASP A 43 7.34 -10.99 -2.48
N SER A 44 7.75 -12.23 -2.73
CA SER A 44 8.64 -12.59 -3.85
C SER A 44 8.02 -12.32 -5.23
N ASN A 45 6.72 -12.13 -5.32
CA ASN A 45 5.99 -11.83 -6.55
C ASN A 45 5.74 -10.33 -6.73
N HIS A 46 6.13 -9.51 -5.77
CA HIS A 46 6.05 -8.04 -5.83
C HIS A 46 4.66 -7.47 -6.18
N GLY A 47 3.59 -8.25 -6.02
CA GLY A 47 2.25 -7.83 -6.43
C GLY A 47 2.08 -7.62 -7.93
N LEU A 48 3.09 -7.93 -8.73
CA LEU A 48 3.08 -7.94 -10.18
C LEU A 48 3.39 -9.34 -10.71
N LYS A 49 2.73 -9.68 -11.81
CA LYS A 49 3.06 -10.87 -12.60
C LYS A 49 3.41 -10.42 -14.01
N MET A 50 4.63 -10.68 -14.44
CA MET A 50 5.01 -10.44 -15.82
C MET A 50 4.23 -11.38 -16.74
N THR A 51 3.53 -10.81 -17.74
CA THR A 51 2.78 -11.55 -18.75
C THR A 51 3.51 -11.61 -20.07
N SER A 52 4.32 -10.59 -20.38
CA SER A 52 5.25 -10.60 -21.51
C SER A 52 6.54 -9.91 -21.10
N GLY A 53 7.68 -10.51 -21.46
CA GLY A 53 9.00 -9.89 -21.26
C GLY A 53 9.37 -8.87 -22.31
N GLY A 54 8.58 -8.75 -23.37
CA GLY A 54 8.83 -7.83 -24.48
C GLY A 54 10.13 -8.12 -25.23
N THR A 55 10.71 -7.10 -25.84
CA THR A 55 11.91 -7.24 -26.67
C THR A 55 12.88 -6.08 -26.49
N GLY A 56 14.19 -6.39 -26.61
CA GLY A 56 15.25 -5.38 -26.72
C GLY A 56 15.69 -4.68 -25.42
N TYR A 57 15.26 -5.17 -24.27
CA TYR A 57 15.65 -4.60 -22.97
C TYR A 57 17.07 -5.00 -22.57
N THR A 58 17.67 -4.17 -21.72
CA THR A 58 18.97 -4.42 -21.07
C THR A 58 18.80 -4.55 -19.55
N VAL A 59 19.75 -5.20 -18.90
CA VAL A 59 19.84 -5.15 -17.43
C VAL A 59 20.04 -3.69 -17.00
N ASP A 60 19.47 -3.33 -15.86
CA ASP A 60 19.40 -2.00 -15.29
C ASP A 60 18.46 -1.00 -16.00
N ASP A 61 17.73 -1.43 -17.04
CA ASP A 61 16.66 -0.61 -17.59
C ASP A 61 15.62 -0.29 -16.50
N VAL A 62 15.23 0.98 -16.44
CA VAL A 62 14.16 1.45 -15.57
C VAL A 62 12.90 1.69 -16.41
N LEU A 63 11.85 0.94 -16.10
CA LEU A 63 10.59 0.94 -16.81
C LEU A 63 9.51 1.58 -15.96
N THR A 64 8.74 2.47 -16.54
CA THR A 64 7.56 3.08 -15.89
C THR A 64 6.31 2.31 -16.30
N ALA A 65 5.62 1.74 -15.35
CA ALA A 65 4.43 0.94 -15.59
C ALA A 65 3.19 1.83 -15.64
N ALA A 66 2.58 1.93 -16.80
CA ALA A 66 1.33 2.65 -17.03
C ALA A 66 0.16 1.65 -17.12
N GLY A 67 -0.97 2.05 -16.60
CA GLY A 67 -2.22 1.27 -16.60
C GLY A 67 -3.37 2.17 -16.19
N SER A 68 -4.31 1.67 -15.40
CA SER A 68 -5.43 2.45 -14.87
C SER A 68 -5.02 3.37 -13.70
N ALA A 69 -3.75 3.38 -13.31
CA ALA A 69 -3.27 4.19 -12.19
C ALA A 69 -3.68 5.66 -12.32
N THR A 70 -4.34 6.15 -11.29
CA THR A 70 -4.74 7.57 -11.18
C THR A 70 -3.76 8.40 -10.34
N GLY A 71 -2.71 7.76 -9.82
CA GLY A 71 -1.72 8.36 -8.93
C GLY A 71 -0.29 8.32 -9.48
N THR A 72 0.66 8.08 -8.61
CA THR A 72 2.07 7.92 -8.99
C THR A 72 2.29 6.60 -9.71
N LEU A 73 2.97 6.61 -10.85
CA LEU A 73 3.26 5.40 -11.59
C LEU A 73 4.34 4.55 -10.88
N ALA A 74 4.16 3.23 -10.95
CA ALA A 74 5.17 2.29 -10.48
C ALA A 74 6.38 2.28 -11.40
N THR A 75 7.56 2.04 -10.85
CA THR A 75 8.78 1.84 -11.62
C THR A 75 9.40 0.48 -11.32
N ILE A 76 9.90 -0.15 -12.37
CA ILE A 76 10.45 -1.50 -12.37
C ILE A 76 11.88 -1.40 -12.91
N THR A 77 12.83 -2.03 -12.23
CA THR A 77 14.20 -2.15 -12.72
C THR A 77 14.41 -3.57 -13.22
N VAL A 78 14.87 -3.71 -14.47
CA VAL A 78 15.20 -5.00 -15.07
C VAL A 78 16.47 -5.56 -14.42
N THR A 79 16.39 -6.74 -13.84
CA THR A 79 17.53 -7.39 -13.18
C THR A 79 18.10 -8.53 -13.99
N ALA A 80 17.33 -9.08 -14.93
CA ALA A 80 17.82 -10.09 -15.88
C ALA A 80 17.01 -10.04 -17.17
N ILE A 81 17.66 -10.42 -18.26
CA ILE A 81 17.08 -10.62 -19.59
C ILE A 81 17.30 -12.07 -20.04
N SER A 82 16.49 -12.54 -20.99
CA SER A 82 16.67 -13.85 -21.62
C SER A 82 17.20 -13.71 -23.05
N GLY A 83 17.65 -14.82 -23.64
CA GLY A 83 18.14 -14.86 -25.01
C GLY A 83 19.65 -14.82 -25.19
N GLY A 84 20.46 -14.64 -24.13
CA GLY A 84 21.93 -14.76 -24.17
C GLY A 84 22.69 -13.66 -24.88
N GLY A 85 22.01 -12.60 -25.30
CA GLY A 85 22.58 -11.39 -25.91
C GLY A 85 22.76 -10.24 -24.95
N ALA A 86 23.24 -9.08 -25.44
CA ALA A 86 23.32 -7.86 -24.65
C ALA A 86 21.91 -7.22 -24.44
N THR A 87 20.95 -7.55 -25.29
CA THR A 87 19.56 -7.13 -25.20
C THR A 87 18.64 -8.33 -25.37
N GLY A 88 17.46 -8.29 -24.74
CA GLY A 88 16.50 -9.38 -24.82
C GLY A 88 15.18 -9.10 -24.09
N PRO A 89 14.30 -10.10 -24.04
CA PRO A 89 13.11 -10.03 -23.20
C PRO A 89 13.48 -9.94 -21.72
N VAL A 90 12.73 -9.16 -20.95
CA VAL A 90 12.84 -9.17 -19.48
C VAL A 90 12.56 -10.57 -18.97
N SER A 91 13.42 -11.08 -18.12
CA SER A 91 13.23 -12.39 -17.46
C SER A 91 13.14 -12.27 -15.94
N ASN A 92 13.70 -11.21 -15.37
CA ASN A 92 13.55 -10.90 -13.96
C ASN A 92 13.62 -9.39 -13.73
N TYR A 93 13.00 -8.92 -12.63
CA TYR A 93 12.87 -7.51 -12.31
C TYR A 93 12.72 -7.28 -10.82
N THR A 94 12.95 -6.06 -10.39
CA THR A 94 12.60 -5.55 -9.05
C THR A 94 11.77 -4.29 -9.19
N MET A 95 10.93 -4.02 -8.19
CA MET A 95 10.20 -2.76 -8.13
C MET A 95 11.04 -1.73 -7.37
N SER A 96 11.31 -0.60 -8.00
CA SER A 96 11.96 0.56 -7.36
C SER A 96 10.95 1.55 -6.79
N ASN A 97 9.74 1.60 -7.34
CA ASN A 97 8.61 2.35 -6.77
C ASN A 97 7.32 1.56 -7.01
N VAL A 98 6.52 1.41 -5.96
CA VAL A 98 5.26 0.63 -6.00
C VAL A 98 4.10 1.39 -6.65
N GLY A 99 4.23 2.70 -6.82
CA GLY A 99 3.15 3.53 -7.36
C GLY A 99 1.89 3.57 -6.49
N THR A 100 0.84 4.18 -7.01
CA THR A 100 -0.47 4.28 -6.34
C THR A 100 -1.61 4.32 -7.36
N GLY A 101 -2.82 3.95 -6.93
CA GLY A 101 -4.00 4.03 -7.78
C GLY A 101 -4.19 2.85 -8.73
N TYR A 102 -3.57 1.71 -8.45
CA TYR A 102 -3.77 0.46 -9.20
C TYR A 102 -4.90 -0.38 -8.62
N LEU A 103 -5.49 -1.21 -9.47
CA LEU A 103 -6.47 -2.24 -9.10
C LEU A 103 -5.90 -3.64 -9.38
N VAL A 104 -6.28 -4.62 -8.59
CA VAL A 104 -5.97 -6.02 -8.91
C VAL A 104 -6.64 -6.40 -10.22
N GLY A 105 -5.87 -7.00 -11.12
CA GLY A 105 -6.31 -7.33 -12.48
C GLY A 105 -5.96 -6.28 -13.54
N ASP A 106 -5.39 -5.13 -13.15
CA ASP A 106 -4.88 -4.17 -14.12
C ASP A 106 -3.79 -4.81 -14.97
N ASN A 107 -3.88 -4.63 -16.28
CA ASN A 107 -2.81 -4.96 -17.20
C ASN A 107 -1.98 -3.70 -17.46
N LEU A 108 -0.71 -3.76 -17.11
CA LEU A 108 0.22 -2.64 -17.21
C LEU A 108 1.10 -2.79 -18.45
N THR A 109 1.17 -1.73 -19.23
CA THR A 109 2.20 -1.55 -20.25
C THR A 109 3.35 -0.71 -19.68
N VAL A 110 4.55 -0.91 -20.18
CA VAL A 110 5.71 -0.16 -19.72
C VAL A 110 6.20 0.82 -20.77
N THR A 111 6.84 1.88 -20.28
CA THR A 111 7.56 2.84 -21.09
C THR A 111 8.95 3.08 -20.50
N GLY A 112 9.92 3.43 -21.33
CA GLY A 112 11.30 3.67 -20.88
C GLY A 112 12.22 2.48 -21.10
N GLY A 113 13.46 2.60 -20.67
CA GLY A 113 14.50 1.63 -20.97
C GLY A 113 14.92 1.64 -22.45
N THR A 114 15.64 0.61 -22.86
CA THR A 114 16.15 0.43 -24.23
C THR A 114 15.25 -0.42 -25.12
N GLY A 115 14.24 -1.08 -24.53
CA GLY A 115 13.35 -2.02 -25.22
C GLY A 115 12.26 -1.35 -26.05
N ALA A 116 11.44 -2.18 -26.67
CA ALA A 116 10.35 -1.75 -27.55
C ALA A 116 9.09 -1.25 -26.83
N ASN A 117 9.11 -1.12 -25.51
CA ASN A 117 7.96 -0.78 -24.65
C ASN A 117 6.80 -1.79 -24.74
N ASP A 118 7.13 -3.04 -25.00
CA ASP A 118 6.19 -4.15 -25.25
C ASP A 118 6.14 -5.18 -24.10
N ALA A 119 6.90 -4.97 -23.03
CA ALA A 119 6.75 -5.75 -21.82
C ALA A 119 5.43 -5.41 -21.12
N THR A 120 4.76 -6.42 -20.56
CA THR A 120 3.48 -6.26 -19.89
C THR A 120 3.44 -7.01 -18.58
N PHE A 121 2.69 -6.46 -17.62
CA PHE A 121 2.55 -6.99 -16.27
C PHE A 121 1.10 -6.93 -15.83
N ASP A 122 0.65 -7.93 -15.09
CA ASP A 122 -0.66 -7.89 -14.41
C ASP A 122 -0.45 -7.55 -12.94
N VAL A 123 -1.29 -6.68 -12.40
CA VAL A 123 -1.35 -6.42 -10.97
C VAL A 123 -2.07 -7.57 -10.28
N THR A 124 -1.35 -8.32 -9.47
CA THR A 124 -1.88 -9.49 -8.76
C THR A 124 -2.22 -9.19 -7.31
N ASN A 125 -1.57 -8.21 -6.70
CA ASN A 125 -1.81 -7.82 -5.33
C ASN A 125 -1.50 -6.34 -5.14
N ILE A 126 -2.39 -5.64 -4.48
CA ILE A 126 -2.23 -4.25 -4.06
C ILE A 126 -2.25 -4.18 -2.54
N ASP A 127 -1.79 -3.07 -2.04
CA ASP A 127 -1.69 -2.75 -0.63
C ASP A 127 -0.52 -3.45 0.07
N ILE A 128 0.48 -2.67 0.29
CA ILE A 128 1.54 -3.03 1.23
C ILE A 128 0.85 -3.23 2.59
N PRO A 129 0.85 -4.45 3.15
CA PRO A 129 0.33 -4.62 4.49
C PRO A 129 1.11 -3.67 5.39
N ASN A 130 0.46 -2.67 5.93
CA ASN A 130 1.05 -1.86 6.98
C ASN A 130 1.08 -2.68 8.26
N THR A 131 1.81 -3.78 8.23
CA THR A 131 1.89 -4.78 9.30
C THR A 131 2.52 -4.25 10.58
N GLN A 132 3.06 -3.04 10.54
CA GLN A 132 3.78 -2.46 11.68
C GLN A 132 3.06 -1.29 12.34
N ARG A 133 1.96 -0.80 11.75
CA ARG A 133 1.27 0.39 12.26
C ARG A 133 -0.23 0.16 12.26
N ARG A 134 -0.75 -0.15 13.42
CA ARG A 134 -2.19 -0.19 13.62
C ARG A 134 -2.69 1.24 13.73
N GLY A 135 -3.42 1.72 12.71
CA GLY A 135 -4.09 3.00 12.81
C GLY A 135 -5.15 2.95 13.91
N CYS A 136 -5.16 3.94 14.80
CA CYS A 136 -6.21 4.05 15.81
C CYS A 136 -7.41 4.85 15.30
N CYS A 137 -7.21 5.76 14.34
CA CYS A 137 -8.28 6.44 13.64
C CYS A 137 -7.81 6.96 12.28
N LEU A 138 -8.79 7.31 11.42
CA LEU A 138 -8.51 8.00 10.17
C LEU A 138 -8.93 9.46 10.26
N TYR A 139 -8.12 10.35 9.72
CA TYR A 139 -8.48 11.73 9.46
C TYR A 139 -8.73 11.91 7.97
N ILE A 140 -9.84 12.56 7.63
CA ILE A 140 -10.28 12.79 6.25
C ILE A 140 -9.92 14.20 5.83
N GLY A 141 -8.93 14.34 4.95
CA GLY A 141 -8.50 15.65 4.46
C GLY A 141 -9.49 16.27 3.47
N ASN A 142 -9.99 15.50 2.51
CA ASN A 142 -11.05 15.91 1.59
C ASN A 142 -12.20 14.92 1.66
N SER A 143 -13.43 15.44 1.67
CA SER A 143 -14.66 14.65 1.79
C SER A 143 -14.83 13.62 0.66
N GLY A 144 -15.51 12.53 0.99
CA GLY A 144 -15.85 11.45 0.06
C GLY A 144 -16.19 10.17 0.79
N ASP A 145 -16.40 9.11 0.04
CA ASP A 145 -16.61 7.78 0.61
C ASP A 145 -15.25 7.15 0.95
N VAL A 146 -15.23 6.33 2.00
CA VAL A 146 -14.02 5.62 2.45
C VAL A 146 -14.36 4.16 2.67
N GLU A 147 -13.87 3.29 1.79
CA GLU A 147 -13.94 1.85 1.99
C GLU A 147 -12.72 1.38 2.77
N VAL A 148 -12.94 0.59 3.80
CA VAL A 148 -11.89 0.05 4.65
C VAL A 148 -12.04 -1.45 4.86
N ILE A 149 -10.92 -2.12 5.05
CA ILE A 149 -10.87 -3.43 5.68
C ILE A 149 -10.52 -3.19 7.15
N MET A 150 -11.45 -3.54 8.03
CA MET A 150 -11.29 -3.42 9.46
C MET A 150 -10.23 -4.40 9.98
N GLU A 151 -9.70 -4.16 11.16
CA GLU A 151 -8.74 -5.07 11.82
C GLU A 151 -9.32 -6.50 11.95
N SER A 152 -10.64 -6.62 12.11
CA SER A 152 -11.36 -7.90 12.11
C SER A 152 -11.38 -8.63 10.76
N GLY A 153 -10.97 -7.98 9.67
CA GLY A 153 -11.07 -8.49 8.31
C GLY A 153 -12.38 -8.16 7.59
N ASN A 154 -13.36 -7.57 8.27
CA ASN A 154 -14.62 -7.15 7.63
C ASN A 154 -14.41 -5.89 6.79
N THR A 155 -15.11 -5.82 5.66
CA THR A 155 -15.14 -4.61 4.82
C THR A 155 -16.29 -3.70 5.27
N ALA A 156 -16.05 -2.40 5.33
CA ALA A 156 -17.05 -1.38 5.60
C ALA A 156 -16.82 -0.16 4.70
N ILE A 157 -17.93 0.48 4.27
CA ILE A 157 -17.90 1.72 3.51
C ILE A 157 -18.50 2.83 4.36
N PHE A 158 -17.72 3.87 4.62
CA PHE A 158 -18.16 5.09 5.28
C PHE A 158 -18.53 6.11 4.21
N VAL A 159 -19.84 6.23 3.94
CA VAL A 159 -20.36 7.09 2.88
C VAL A 159 -20.37 8.54 3.34
N GLY A 160 -19.88 9.44 2.49
CA GLY A 160 -19.94 10.88 2.71
C GLY A 160 -19.14 11.36 3.91
N ALA A 161 -17.99 10.75 4.21
CA ALA A 161 -17.11 11.24 5.26
C ALA A 161 -16.72 12.71 4.97
N ALA A 162 -16.97 13.60 5.93
CA ALA A 162 -16.76 15.02 5.73
C ALA A 162 -15.28 15.40 5.81
N THR A 163 -14.90 16.49 5.15
CA THR A 163 -13.58 17.12 5.32
C THR A 163 -13.34 17.47 6.80
N GLY A 164 -12.19 17.08 7.33
CA GLY A 164 -11.84 17.27 8.74
C GLY A 164 -12.43 16.23 9.70
N ALA A 165 -13.16 15.23 9.19
CA ALA A 165 -13.74 14.19 10.04
C ALA A 165 -12.67 13.24 10.57
N PHE A 166 -12.85 12.81 11.82
CA PHE A 166 -12.11 11.72 12.42
C PHE A 166 -13.00 10.47 12.45
N LEU A 167 -12.49 9.38 11.92
CA LEU A 167 -13.11 8.05 12.01
C LEU A 167 -12.36 7.25 13.07
N PRO A 168 -12.91 7.10 14.30
CA PRO A 168 -12.24 6.41 15.40
C PRO A 168 -12.38 4.89 15.27
N ILE A 169 -11.79 4.34 14.22
CA ILE A 169 -11.89 2.94 13.84
C ILE A 169 -10.51 2.32 13.68
N LEU A 170 -10.39 1.05 14.00
CA LEU A 170 -9.17 0.29 13.75
C LEU A 170 -9.25 -0.34 12.36
N VAL A 171 -8.44 0.17 11.45
CA VAL A 171 -8.40 -0.30 10.08
C VAL A 171 -7.10 -1.04 9.79
N LYS A 172 -7.22 -2.10 9.01
CA LYS A 172 -6.09 -2.80 8.44
C LYS A 172 -5.59 -2.07 7.19
N ARG A 173 -6.52 -1.56 6.37
CA ARG A 173 -6.20 -0.77 5.17
C ARG A 173 -7.42 -0.01 4.65
N VAL A 174 -7.17 1.02 3.84
CA VAL A 174 -8.17 1.71 3.02
C VAL A 174 -8.14 1.11 1.62
N VAL A 175 -9.31 0.82 1.05
CA VAL A 175 -9.48 0.16 -0.25
C VAL A 175 -9.80 1.20 -1.32
N LEU A 176 -9.14 1.11 -2.49
CA LEU A 176 -9.32 2.08 -3.56
C LEU A 176 -10.71 2.01 -4.20
N ALA A 177 -11.28 0.81 -4.37
CA ALA A 177 -12.44 0.55 -5.24
C ALA A 177 -13.64 1.47 -4.98
N ASN A 178 -13.97 1.73 -3.71
CA ASN A 178 -15.08 2.59 -3.33
C ASN A 178 -14.63 3.76 -2.42
N THR A 179 -13.35 4.16 -2.52
CA THR A 179 -12.84 5.34 -1.79
C THR A 179 -12.72 6.50 -2.76
N THR A 180 -13.50 7.55 -2.51
CA THR A 180 -13.44 8.82 -3.25
C THR A 180 -12.84 9.95 -2.42
N ALA A 181 -12.75 9.77 -1.10
CA ALA A 181 -12.05 10.70 -0.21
C ALA A 181 -10.55 10.72 -0.51
N THR A 182 -9.92 11.88 -0.33
CA THR A 182 -8.48 12.05 -0.57
C THR A 182 -7.79 12.72 0.63
N ASN A 183 -6.45 12.71 0.64
CA ASN A 183 -5.66 13.25 1.74
C ASN A 183 -6.00 12.59 3.10
N ILE A 184 -6.17 11.29 3.09
CA ILE A 184 -6.48 10.51 4.30
C ILE A 184 -5.19 10.31 5.09
N LEU A 185 -5.24 10.55 6.39
CA LEU A 185 -4.17 10.25 7.33
C LEU A 185 -4.59 9.11 8.27
N ALA A 186 -3.69 8.19 8.49
CA ALA A 186 -3.79 7.21 9.58
C ALA A 186 -3.10 7.80 10.81
N LEU A 187 -3.82 7.84 11.92
CA LEU A 187 -3.35 8.34 13.21
C LEU A 187 -3.17 7.16 14.17
N TYR A 188 -1.99 7.03 14.79
CA TYR A 188 -1.63 5.90 15.66
C TYR A 188 -0.70 6.31 16.81
#